data_12a80a3a085dd42c23ac33f7bac9701c
#
_entry.id   12a80a3a085dd42c23ac33f7bac9701c
#
_cell.length_a   1.000
_cell.length_b   1.000
_cell.length_c   1.000
_cell.angle_alpha   90.00
_cell.angle_beta   90.00
_cell.angle_gamma   90.00
#
_symmetry.space_group_name_H-M   'P 1'
#
loop_
_entity.id
_entity.type
_entity.pdbx_description
1 polymer ?
#
loop_
_entity_poly.entity_id
_entity_poly.type
_entity_poly.pdbx_seq_one_letter_code
_entity_poly.pdbx_strand_id
1 'polypeptide(L)'
;MKIALVSDVHLEFGDLDFDNDSGADVLILGGDICVANDITQHDPQNIMGEDYRSNRYHNFFQRCCERFPHVIFIVGNHEHYHGDFQTTVPHFRDVLGYLPNLHILEKQTWTLDDVTFIGGTLWTDMNQRDNRTLHDIARMMNDFRCVDNSNKTEDGRGWPGRFTTVDAANDHDAMVEFIRTTVAGRYDQKFVVVGHHSPSRLSTHPRYKDQFVMNGGYSSQLDDFILDHPQIKLWTHGHTHEDFDYQIGSCRVVCNPRGYINYEERADTWKLKTLEV
;
A
#
# COMPACT_ATOMS: atom_id res chain seq x y z
N MET A 1 -18.60 -2.35 -11.61
CA MET A 1 -18.13 -2.80 -10.28
C MET A 1 -17.88 -1.56 -9.43
N LYS A 2 -18.38 -1.57 -8.19
CA LYS A 2 -18.20 -0.45 -7.27
C LYS A 2 -17.11 -0.78 -6.25
N ILE A 3 -16.14 0.11 -6.10
CA ILE A 3 -14.96 -0.07 -5.26
C ILE A 3 -14.92 1.02 -4.20
N ALA A 4 -14.74 0.65 -2.94
CA ALA A 4 -14.43 1.57 -1.85
C ALA A 4 -12.91 1.61 -1.63
N LEU A 5 -12.34 2.78 -1.34
CA LEU A 5 -10.90 2.99 -1.20
C LEU A 5 -10.57 3.70 0.10
N VAL A 6 -9.61 3.15 0.84
CA VAL A 6 -8.89 3.79 1.95
C VAL A 6 -7.44 3.36 1.97
N SER A 7 -6.55 4.25 2.37
CA SER A 7 -5.13 3.98 2.65
C SER A 7 -4.66 4.79 3.85
N ASP A 8 -3.45 4.56 4.31
CA ASP A 8 -2.79 5.36 5.34
C ASP A 8 -3.67 5.54 6.58
N VAL A 9 -4.24 4.42 7.05
CA VAL A 9 -5.15 4.40 8.21
C VAL A 9 -4.37 4.59 9.50
N HIS A 10 -3.16 4.02 9.56
CA HIS A 10 -2.26 4.13 10.69
C HIS A 10 -2.94 3.82 12.03
N LEU A 11 -3.42 2.58 12.14
CA LEU A 11 -4.11 2.11 13.36
C LEU A 11 -3.24 2.19 14.61
N GLU A 12 -1.92 2.30 14.47
CA GLU A 12 -1.00 2.53 15.59
C GLU A 12 -1.26 3.86 16.30
N PHE A 13 -1.85 4.85 15.61
CA PHE A 13 -2.21 6.15 16.20
C PHE A 13 -3.67 6.23 16.66
N GLY A 14 -4.57 5.42 16.10
CA GLY A 14 -5.98 5.42 16.51
C GLY A 14 -6.88 4.62 15.59
N ASP A 15 -8.00 4.17 16.11
CA ASP A 15 -8.98 3.36 15.37
C ASP A 15 -9.66 4.17 14.26
N LEU A 16 -10.22 3.44 13.32
CA LEU A 16 -11.07 3.97 12.25
C LEU A 16 -12.29 3.05 12.10
N ASP A 17 -13.45 3.66 11.96
CA ASP A 17 -14.71 2.97 11.70
C ASP A 17 -15.44 3.63 10.54
N PHE A 18 -16.03 2.82 9.66
CA PHE A 18 -16.82 3.26 8.50
C PHE A 18 -17.73 2.13 8.02
N ASP A 19 -18.84 2.48 7.42
CA ASP A 19 -19.81 1.55 6.87
C ASP A 19 -19.74 1.48 5.34
N ASN A 20 -20.34 0.43 4.77
CA ASN A 20 -20.49 0.25 3.34
C ASN A 20 -21.82 0.86 2.84
N ASP A 21 -22.07 2.13 3.13
CA ASP A 21 -23.30 2.82 2.74
C ASP A 21 -23.51 2.89 1.23
N SER A 22 -22.43 2.84 0.48
CA SER A 22 -22.44 2.87 -0.98
C SER A 22 -22.82 1.54 -1.62
N GLY A 23 -22.78 0.43 -0.87
CA GLY A 23 -22.93 -0.92 -1.39
C GLY A 23 -21.78 -1.30 -2.34
N ALA A 24 -20.54 -0.97 -1.97
CA ALA A 24 -19.37 -1.34 -2.75
C ALA A 24 -19.14 -2.86 -2.73
N ASP A 25 -18.76 -3.39 -3.89
CA ASP A 25 -18.47 -4.82 -4.06
C ASP A 25 -17.11 -5.21 -3.45
N VAL A 26 -16.16 -4.27 -3.52
CA VAL A 26 -14.77 -4.46 -3.08
C VAL A 26 -14.32 -3.27 -2.23
N LEU A 27 -13.70 -3.55 -1.09
CA LEU A 27 -12.92 -2.56 -0.33
C LEU A 27 -11.43 -2.73 -0.66
N ILE A 28 -10.74 -1.66 -1.01
CA ILE A 28 -9.29 -1.60 -1.13
C ILE A 28 -8.70 -0.95 0.11
N LEU A 29 -7.87 -1.69 0.83
CA LEU A 29 -6.97 -1.23 1.89
C LEU A 29 -5.59 -1.03 1.26
N GLY A 30 -5.27 0.21 0.90
CA GLY A 30 -4.15 0.59 0.02
C GLY A 30 -2.81 0.79 0.73
N GLY A 31 -2.53 0.03 1.79
CA GLY A 31 -1.29 0.09 2.56
C GLY A 31 -1.30 1.11 3.70
N ASP A 32 -0.31 1.01 4.57
CA ASP A 32 -0.18 1.80 5.80
C ASP A 32 -1.43 1.70 6.70
N ILE A 33 -1.92 0.47 6.85
CA ILE A 33 -3.07 0.17 7.71
C ILE A 33 -2.60 -0.03 9.15
N CYS A 34 -1.56 -0.84 9.36
CA CYS A 34 -1.00 -1.13 10.68
C CYS A 34 0.42 -1.72 10.57
N VAL A 35 1.16 -1.71 11.68
CA VAL A 35 2.51 -2.30 11.75
C VAL A 35 2.42 -3.82 11.99
N ALA A 36 3.07 -4.64 11.13
CA ALA A 36 2.99 -6.09 11.21
C ALA A 36 3.57 -6.65 12.53
N ASN A 37 4.60 -6.03 13.06
CA ASN A 37 5.24 -6.46 14.31
C ASN A 37 4.33 -6.31 15.54
N ASP A 38 3.25 -5.52 15.42
CA ASP A 38 2.30 -5.27 16.50
C ASP A 38 1.02 -6.14 16.41
N ILE A 39 0.90 -7.01 15.40
CA ILE A 39 -0.24 -7.94 15.27
C ILE A 39 0.24 -9.38 15.51
N THR A 40 -0.39 -10.05 16.46
CA THR A 40 -0.13 -11.45 16.83
C THR A 40 -1.26 -12.35 16.36
N GLN A 41 -1.23 -13.65 16.65
CA GLN A 41 -2.34 -14.55 16.38
C GLN A 41 -3.62 -14.09 17.08
N HIS A 42 -4.74 -14.19 16.38
CA HIS A 42 -6.04 -13.77 16.91
C HIS A 42 -6.44 -14.62 18.13
N ASP A 43 -6.59 -13.96 19.28
CA ASP A 43 -7.15 -14.57 20.50
C ASP A 43 -8.43 -13.83 20.90
N PRO A 44 -9.63 -14.39 20.59
CA PRO A 44 -10.91 -13.76 20.91
C PRO A 44 -11.18 -13.68 22.43
N GLN A 45 -10.42 -14.36 23.27
CA GLN A 45 -10.57 -14.33 24.74
C GLN A 45 -9.72 -13.24 25.39
N ASN A 46 -8.71 -12.73 24.70
CA ASN A 46 -7.80 -11.69 25.20
C ASN A 46 -8.34 -10.28 24.90
N ILE A 47 -9.42 -9.90 25.59
CA ILE A 47 -10.09 -8.58 25.38
C ILE A 47 -9.35 -7.43 26.08
N MET A 48 -8.55 -7.72 27.11
CA MET A 48 -7.82 -6.73 27.91
C MET A 48 -6.46 -7.30 28.31
N GLY A 49 -5.40 -6.89 27.67
CA GLY A 49 -4.06 -7.34 28.02
C GLY A 49 -2.97 -6.57 27.26
N GLU A 50 -1.76 -7.10 27.29
CA GLU A 50 -0.59 -6.57 26.58
C GLU A 50 -0.81 -6.48 25.05
N ASP A 51 -1.80 -7.24 24.50
CA ASP A 51 -2.16 -7.29 23.08
C ASP A 51 -3.29 -6.34 22.66
N TYR A 52 -3.54 -5.25 23.41
CA TYR A 52 -4.60 -4.29 23.04
C TYR A 52 -4.47 -3.75 21.61
N ARG A 53 -3.25 -3.54 21.12
CA ARG A 53 -2.99 -3.06 19.77
C ARG A 53 -3.29 -4.11 18.73
N SER A 54 -2.86 -5.36 18.96
CA SER A 54 -3.17 -6.50 18.08
C SER A 54 -4.67 -6.70 17.95
N ASN A 55 -5.42 -6.70 19.07
CA ASN A 55 -6.88 -6.84 19.07
C ASN A 55 -7.57 -5.72 18.29
N ARG A 56 -7.09 -4.47 18.40
CA ARG A 56 -7.61 -3.34 17.61
C ARG A 56 -7.43 -3.59 16.11
N TYR A 57 -6.28 -4.11 15.69
CA TYR A 57 -6.02 -4.43 14.30
C TYR A 57 -6.92 -5.55 13.80
N HIS A 58 -7.05 -6.65 14.55
CA HIS A 58 -8.00 -7.72 14.21
C HIS A 58 -9.43 -7.21 14.09
N ASN A 59 -9.90 -6.42 15.04
CA ASN A 59 -11.24 -5.83 15.02
C ASN A 59 -11.47 -4.96 13.79
N PHE A 60 -10.49 -4.20 13.36
CA PHE A 60 -10.59 -3.41 12.14
C PHE A 60 -10.74 -4.30 10.90
N PHE A 61 -9.87 -5.29 10.70
CA PHE A 61 -9.96 -6.21 9.56
C PHE A 61 -11.25 -7.03 9.58
N GLN A 62 -11.71 -7.47 10.75
CA GLN A 62 -12.99 -8.18 10.91
C GLN A 62 -14.17 -7.30 10.47
N ARG A 63 -14.28 -6.06 10.98
CA ARG A 63 -15.32 -5.12 10.56
C ARG A 63 -15.31 -4.86 9.06
N CYS A 64 -14.13 -4.69 8.46
CA CYS A 64 -14.01 -4.56 7.01
C CYS A 64 -14.56 -5.78 6.27
N CYS A 65 -14.19 -6.98 6.70
CA CYS A 65 -14.64 -8.24 6.09
C CYS A 65 -16.13 -8.55 6.33
N GLU A 66 -16.71 -8.08 7.42
CA GLU A 66 -18.14 -8.20 7.71
C GLU A 66 -19.00 -7.25 6.85
N ARG A 67 -18.48 -6.06 6.55
CA ARG A 67 -19.23 -4.99 5.86
C ARG A 67 -19.08 -5.03 4.34
N PHE A 68 -18.01 -5.61 3.84
CA PHE A 68 -17.72 -5.65 2.41
C PHE A 68 -17.66 -7.09 1.90
N PRO A 69 -18.27 -7.38 0.72
CA PRO A 69 -18.21 -8.71 0.12
C PRO A 69 -16.79 -9.22 -0.09
N HIS A 70 -15.88 -8.34 -0.52
CA HIS A 70 -14.47 -8.62 -0.73
C HIS A 70 -13.60 -7.48 -0.22
N VAL A 71 -12.47 -7.84 0.39
CA VAL A 71 -11.47 -6.89 0.88
C VAL A 71 -10.12 -7.23 0.27
N ILE A 72 -9.53 -6.26 -0.45
CA ILE A 72 -8.16 -6.36 -0.95
C ILE A 72 -7.27 -5.58 0.01
N PHE A 73 -6.21 -6.20 0.49
CA PHE A 73 -5.19 -5.55 1.31
C PHE A 73 -3.84 -5.69 0.64
N ILE A 74 -3.14 -4.58 0.49
CA ILE A 74 -1.72 -4.52 0.17
C ILE A 74 -0.96 -3.88 1.32
N VAL A 75 0.30 -4.25 1.49
CA VAL A 75 1.17 -3.59 2.47
C VAL A 75 1.73 -2.28 1.91
N GLY A 76 1.85 -1.26 2.76
CA GLY A 76 2.63 -0.06 2.51
C GLY A 76 4.02 -0.18 3.12
N ASN A 77 4.68 0.96 3.41
CA ASN A 77 5.98 0.95 4.05
C ASN A 77 5.88 0.74 5.58
N HIS A 78 4.84 1.28 6.24
CA HIS A 78 4.67 1.14 7.69
C HIS A 78 4.40 -0.29 8.16
N GLU A 79 3.79 -1.13 7.35
CA GLU A 79 3.62 -2.54 7.69
C GLU A 79 4.94 -3.23 7.98
N HIS A 80 6.04 -2.81 7.35
CA HIS A 80 7.37 -3.40 7.54
C HIS A 80 8.12 -2.85 8.78
N TYR A 81 7.64 -1.77 9.40
CA TYR A 81 8.37 -1.08 10.49
C TYR A 81 8.63 -2.00 11.67
N HIS A 82 9.86 -1.93 12.19
CA HIS A 82 10.37 -2.74 13.30
C HIS A 82 10.36 -4.25 13.03
N GLY A 83 10.19 -4.64 11.79
CA GLY A 83 10.15 -6.01 11.31
C GLY A 83 11.09 -6.23 10.12
N ASP A 84 10.88 -7.37 9.46
CA ASP A 84 11.69 -7.81 8.32
C ASP A 84 10.87 -7.78 7.03
N PHE A 85 11.39 -7.11 6.02
CA PHE A 85 10.79 -6.99 4.70
C PHE A 85 10.34 -8.34 4.11
N GLN A 86 11.13 -9.40 4.32
CA GLN A 86 10.84 -10.73 3.76
C GLN A 86 9.69 -11.45 4.47
N THR A 87 9.47 -11.16 5.75
CA THR A 87 8.50 -11.90 6.56
C THR A 87 7.18 -11.16 6.78
N THR A 88 7.10 -9.87 6.51
CA THR A 88 5.90 -9.03 6.73
C THR A 88 4.65 -9.60 6.06
N VAL A 89 4.69 -9.85 4.76
CA VAL A 89 3.51 -10.36 4.02
C VAL A 89 3.15 -11.79 4.41
N PRO A 90 4.10 -12.74 4.52
CA PRO A 90 3.83 -14.05 5.11
C PRO A 90 3.18 -14.00 6.48
N HIS A 91 3.64 -13.09 7.35
CA HIS A 91 3.07 -12.91 8.69
C HIS A 91 1.60 -12.48 8.63
N PHE A 92 1.25 -11.46 7.84
CA PHE A 92 -0.16 -11.06 7.68
C PHE A 92 -1.03 -12.19 7.15
N ARG A 93 -0.54 -12.99 6.20
CA ARG A 93 -1.27 -14.14 5.67
C ARG A 93 -1.52 -15.22 6.74
N ASP A 94 -0.58 -15.37 7.66
CA ASP A 94 -0.73 -16.30 8.78
C ASP A 94 -1.73 -15.79 9.81
N VAL A 95 -1.57 -14.56 10.30
CA VAL A 95 -2.38 -14.01 11.41
C VAL A 95 -3.80 -13.59 10.99
N LEU A 96 -4.02 -13.23 9.71
CA LEU A 96 -5.32 -12.83 9.17
C LEU A 96 -5.98 -13.92 8.30
N GLY A 97 -5.35 -15.08 8.15
CA GLY A 97 -5.82 -16.17 7.29
C GLY A 97 -7.19 -16.76 7.67
N TYR A 98 -7.73 -16.42 8.84
CA TYR A 98 -9.08 -16.80 9.26
C TYR A 98 -10.19 -15.95 8.62
N LEU A 99 -9.86 -14.87 7.89
CA LEU A 99 -10.80 -13.99 7.19
C LEU A 99 -10.94 -14.42 5.72
N PRO A 100 -12.01 -15.14 5.35
CA PRO A 100 -12.08 -15.85 4.06
C PRO A 100 -12.24 -14.95 2.84
N ASN A 101 -12.69 -13.70 3.03
CA ASN A 101 -12.89 -12.71 1.98
C ASN A 101 -11.84 -11.58 1.99
N LEU A 102 -10.76 -11.77 2.75
CA LEU A 102 -9.58 -10.90 2.74
C LEU A 102 -8.54 -11.44 1.75
N HIS A 103 -8.18 -10.64 0.76
CA HIS A 103 -7.21 -10.96 -0.28
C HIS A 103 -5.95 -10.13 -0.10
N ILE A 104 -4.89 -10.70 0.46
CA ILE A 104 -3.61 -10.02 0.70
C ILE A 104 -2.73 -10.20 -0.54
N LEU A 105 -2.51 -9.12 -1.29
CA LEU A 105 -1.80 -9.15 -2.56
C LEU A 105 -0.41 -8.51 -2.42
N GLU A 106 0.62 -9.24 -2.85
CA GLU A 106 1.98 -8.74 -3.03
C GLU A 106 2.57 -9.41 -4.27
N LYS A 107 2.67 -8.64 -5.36
CA LYS A 107 2.96 -9.14 -6.71
C LYS A 107 2.07 -10.34 -7.06
N GLN A 108 0.78 -10.15 -6.82
CA GLN A 108 -0.26 -11.15 -7.06
C GLN A 108 -1.49 -10.49 -7.67
N THR A 109 -2.33 -11.34 -8.26
CA THR A 109 -3.61 -10.93 -8.84
C THR A 109 -4.78 -11.59 -8.16
N TRP A 110 -5.90 -10.89 -8.14
CA TRP A 110 -7.20 -11.44 -7.78
C TRP A 110 -8.25 -10.92 -8.77
N THR A 111 -9.18 -11.78 -9.20
CA THR A 111 -10.17 -11.43 -10.23
C THR A 111 -11.58 -11.60 -9.71
N LEU A 112 -12.41 -10.60 -9.95
CA LEU A 112 -13.84 -10.63 -9.72
C LEU A 112 -14.54 -10.19 -11.02
N ASP A 113 -15.41 -11.02 -11.54
CA ASP A 113 -16.11 -10.83 -12.82
C ASP A 113 -15.11 -10.53 -13.98
N ASP A 114 -15.23 -9.36 -14.62
CA ASP A 114 -14.37 -8.91 -15.72
C ASP A 114 -13.20 -8.02 -15.28
N VAL A 115 -13.00 -7.83 -13.97
CA VAL A 115 -11.95 -6.97 -13.41
C VAL A 115 -10.88 -7.78 -12.70
N THR A 116 -9.63 -7.60 -13.09
CA THR A 116 -8.46 -8.18 -12.43
C THR A 116 -7.71 -7.11 -11.64
N PHE A 117 -7.58 -7.34 -10.34
CA PHE A 117 -6.79 -6.51 -9.44
C PHE A 117 -5.34 -7.02 -9.41
N ILE A 118 -4.38 -6.11 -9.46
CA ILE A 118 -2.95 -6.38 -9.37
C ILE A 118 -2.43 -5.61 -8.17
N GLY A 119 -1.99 -6.28 -7.11
CA GLY A 119 -1.63 -5.64 -5.85
C GLY A 119 -0.17 -5.80 -5.47
N GLY A 120 0.39 -4.77 -4.82
CA GLY A 120 1.71 -4.74 -4.22
C GLY A 120 2.12 -3.34 -3.77
N THR A 121 3.15 -3.25 -2.92
CA THR A 121 3.60 -1.97 -2.32
C THR A 121 4.01 -0.94 -3.37
N LEU A 122 4.54 -1.37 -4.50
CA LEU A 122 5.11 -0.60 -5.61
C LEU A 122 6.45 0.08 -5.26
N TRP A 123 6.67 0.56 -4.04
CA TRP A 123 7.84 1.38 -3.71
C TRP A 123 8.10 2.47 -4.76
N THR A 124 9.34 2.96 -4.89
CA THR A 124 9.70 3.94 -5.93
C THR A 124 11.01 3.60 -6.61
N ASP A 125 11.20 4.14 -7.82
CA ASP A 125 12.44 4.03 -8.59
C ASP A 125 13.58 4.95 -8.08
N MET A 126 13.36 5.70 -6.99
CA MET A 126 14.30 6.64 -6.42
C MET A 126 14.81 7.66 -7.45
N ASN A 127 13.88 8.29 -8.21
CA ASN A 127 14.22 9.18 -9.33
C ASN A 127 15.08 8.47 -10.40
N GLN A 128 14.67 7.28 -10.84
CA GLN A 128 15.43 6.45 -11.78
C GLN A 128 16.84 6.13 -11.23
N ARG A 129 16.89 5.77 -9.95
CA ARG A 129 18.14 5.44 -9.23
C ARG A 129 19.16 6.58 -9.20
N ASP A 130 18.69 7.84 -9.13
CA ASP A 130 19.58 8.97 -8.96
C ASP A 130 20.42 8.81 -7.67
N ASN A 131 21.75 8.91 -7.81
CA ASN A 131 22.69 8.65 -6.72
C ASN A 131 22.46 9.54 -5.50
N ARG A 132 22.09 10.81 -5.71
CA ARG A 132 21.80 11.74 -4.62
C ARG A 132 20.51 11.33 -3.92
N THR A 133 19.47 10.98 -4.68
CA THR A 133 18.20 10.50 -4.13
C THR A 133 18.40 9.23 -3.30
N LEU A 134 19.10 8.22 -3.84
CA LEU A 134 19.41 6.98 -3.11
C LEU A 134 20.13 7.26 -1.78
N HIS A 135 21.11 8.17 -1.78
CA HIS A 135 21.90 8.48 -0.60
C HIS A 135 21.11 9.29 0.44
N ASP A 136 20.40 10.35 0.00
CA ASP A 136 19.76 11.28 0.91
C ASP A 136 18.47 10.68 1.50
N ILE A 137 17.64 10.00 0.68
CA ILE A 137 16.42 9.31 1.11
C ILE A 137 16.74 8.24 2.17
N ALA A 138 17.82 7.49 2.03
CA ALA A 138 18.28 6.52 3.04
C ALA A 138 18.45 7.12 4.45
N ARG A 139 18.65 8.43 4.54
CA ARG A 139 18.83 9.17 5.81
C ARG A 139 17.58 9.94 6.23
N MET A 140 16.74 10.30 5.29
CA MET A 140 15.59 11.17 5.52
C MET A 140 14.32 10.38 5.87
N MET A 141 14.14 9.16 5.33
CA MET A 141 12.97 8.33 5.58
C MET A 141 13.26 7.24 6.61
N ASN A 142 12.28 6.98 7.47
CA ASN A 142 12.37 5.99 8.54
C ASN A 142 12.43 4.56 8.01
N ASP A 143 11.87 4.29 6.84
CA ASP A 143 11.87 3.00 6.15
C ASP A 143 13.25 2.34 6.18
N PHE A 144 14.27 3.11 5.85
CA PHE A 144 15.65 2.63 5.75
C PHE A 144 16.39 2.59 7.09
N ARG A 145 15.70 2.93 8.20
CA ARG A 145 16.21 2.84 9.58
C ARG A 145 15.48 1.79 10.42
N CYS A 146 14.18 1.55 10.10
CA CYS A 146 13.31 0.73 10.91
C CYS A 146 13.01 -0.64 10.31
N VAL A 147 13.38 -0.88 9.03
CA VAL A 147 13.07 -2.14 8.35
C VAL A 147 14.35 -2.95 8.14
N ASP A 148 14.31 -4.22 8.55
CA ASP A 148 15.37 -5.20 8.30
C ASP A 148 15.13 -5.94 6.97
N ASN A 149 16.18 -6.56 6.43
CA ASN A 149 16.11 -7.41 5.26
C ASN A 149 16.96 -8.67 5.48
N SER A 150 16.32 -9.78 5.88
CA SER A 150 16.97 -11.03 6.20
C SER A 150 17.65 -11.73 5.01
N ASN A 151 17.36 -11.31 3.77
CA ASN A 151 18.12 -11.77 2.60
C ASN A 151 19.55 -11.21 2.58
N LYS A 152 19.88 -10.32 3.49
CA LYS A 152 21.21 -9.75 3.69
C LYS A 152 21.71 -10.08 5.08
N THR A 153 23.00 -10.37 5.21
CA THR A 153 23.68 -10.51 6.49
C THR A 153 24.69 -9.39 6.64
N GLU A 154 24.66 -8.65 7.74
CA GLU A 154 25.73 -7.73 8.07
C GLU A 154 26.92 -8.53 8.63
N ASP A 155 28.11 -8.31 8.05
CA ASP A 155 29.42 -8.71 8.54
C ASP A 155 29.60 -10.19 8.92
N GLY A 156 28.81 -11.11 8.34
CA GLY A 156 28.94 -12.55 8.60
C GLY A 156 28.57 -12.97 10.03
N ARG A 157 27.97 -12.10 10.83
CA ARG A 157 27.57 -12.36 12.23
C ARG A 157 26.16 -12.93 12.39
N GLY A 158 25.42 -13.15 11.28
CA GLY A 158 24.07 -13.72 11.31
C GLY A 158 22.94 -12.74 11.66
N TRP A 159 23.24 -11.45 11.77
CA TRP A 159 22.20 -10.42 11.92
C TRP A 159 21.62 -10.04 10.56
N PRO A 160 20.31 -9.78 10.46
CA PRO A 160 19.72 -9.29 9.21
C PRO A 160 20.33 -7.94 8.84
N GLY A 161 20.58 -7.73 7.55
CA GLY A 161 20.96 -6.41 7.05
C GLY A 161 19.75 -5.48 7.00
N ARG A 162 20.01 -4.19 6.81
CA ARG A 162 18.93 -3.20 6.65
C ARG A 162 18.34 -3.24 5.26
N PHE A 163 17.03 -3.01 5.17
CA PHE A 163 16.36 -2.65 3.93
C PHE A 163 16.90 -1.30 3.44
N THR A 164 17.22 -1.20 2.17
CA THR A 164 17.89 -0.04 1.59
C THR A 164 17.08 0.60 0.47
N THR A 165 17.43 1.84 0.10
CA THR A 165 16.85 2.52 -1.06
C THR A 165 17.07 1.75 -2.37
N VAL A 166 18.15 0.98 -2.47
CA VAL A 166 18.41 0.09 -3.61
C VAL A 166 17.45 -1.11 -3.58
N ASP A 167 17.13 -1.65 -2.41
CA ASP A 167 16.15 -2.73 -2.28
C ASP A 167 14.76 -2.25 -2.68
N ALA A 168 14.37 -1.05 -2.24
CA ALA A 168 13.11 -0.43 -2.63
C ALA A 168 13.00 -0.25 -4.15
N ALA A 169 14.06 0.27 -4.78
CA ALA A 169 14.10 0.43 -6.24
C ALA A 169 14.09 -0.91 -6.99
N ASN A 170 14.72 -1.96 -6.44
CA ASN A 170 14.67 -3.31 -7.03
C ASN A 170 13.27 -3.91 -6.91
N ASP A 171 12.60 -3.71 -5.78
CA ASP A 171 11.24 -4.18 -5.56
C ASP A 171 10.23 -3.44 -6.46
N HIS A 172 10.44 -2.13 -6.66
CA HIS A 172 9.70 -1.33 -7.62
C HIS A 172 9.81 -1.91 -9.04
N ASP A 173 11.02 -2.15 -9.52
CA ASP A 173 11.24 -2.72 -10.85
C ASP A 173 10.55 -4.09 -11.00
N ALA A 174 10.62 -4.93 -9.96
CA ALA A 174 9.96 -6.23 -9.94
C ALA A 174 8.43 -6.10 -10.00
N MET A 175 7.85 -5.13 -9.28
CA MET A 175 6.41 -4.87 -9.32
C MET A 175 5.96 -4.31 -10.68
N VAL A 176 6.69 -3.38 -11.26
CA VAL A 176 6.39 -2.83 -12.60
C VAL A 176 6.45 -3.93 -13.66
N GLU A 177 7.45 -4.81 -13.61
CA GLU A 177 7.55 -5.95 -14.53
C GLU A 177 6.43 -6.96 -14.30
N PHE A 178 6.02 -7.20 -13.06
CA PHE A 178 4.86 -8.04 -12.77
C PHE A 178 3.57 -7.46 -13.36
N ILE A 179 3.33 -6.15 -13.23
CA ILE A 179 2.18 -5.48 -13.86
C ILE A 179 2.28 -5.65 -15.39
N ARG A 180 3.43 -5.32 -15.99
CA ARG A 180 3.66 -5.41 -17.45
C ARG A 180 3.32 -6.78 -17.99
N THR A 181 3.86 -7.83 -17.40
CA THR A 181 3.64 -9.21 -17.84
C THR A 181 2.20 -9.68 -17.63
N THR A 182 1.57 -9.21 -16.55
CA THR A 182 0.18 -9.55 -16.23
C THR A 182 -0.79 -8.97 -17.26
N VAL A 183 -0.61 -7.72 -17.67
CA VAL A 183 -1.52 -7.05 -18.61
C VAL A 183 -1.20 -7.32 -20.09
N ALA A 184 -0.01 -7.88 -20.39
CA ALA A 184 0.46 -8.08 -21.78
C ALA A 184 -0.53 -8.91 -22.61
N GLY A 185 -0.92 -8.37 -23.77
CA GLY A 185 -1.80 -9.04 -24.72
C GLY A 185 -3.25 -9.21 -24.29
N ARG A 186 -3.66 -8.64 -23.14
CA ARG A 186 -5.00 -8.79 -22.55
C ARG A 186 -5.83 -7.51 -22.70
N TYR A 187 -5.98 -7.01 -23.91
CA TYR A 187 -6.63 -5.73 -24.18
C TYR A 187 -8.14 -5.71 -23.93
N ASP A 188 -8.78 -6.88 -23.90
CA ASP A 188 -10.22 -7.03 -23.63
C ASP A 188 -10.56 -7.13 -22.14
N GLN A 189 -9.55 -7.19 -21.27
CA GLN A 189 -9.74 -7.24 -19.81
C GLN A 189 -9.59 -5.86 -19.20
N LYS A 190 -10.25 -5.66 -18.06
CA LYS A 190 -10.05 -4.47 -17.21
C LYS A 190 -9.11 -4.81 -16.07
N PHE A 191 -8.13 -3.96 -15.86
CA PHE A 191 -7.19 -4.09 -14.75
C PHE A 191 -7.31 -2.91 -13.79
N VAL A 192 -7.20 -3.21 -12.51
CA VAL A 192 -7.05 -2.26 -11.41
C VAL A 192 -5.71 -2.52 -10.75
N VAL A 193 -4.82 -1.55 -10.78
CA VAL A 193 -3.56 -1.64 -10.05
C VAL A 193 -3.74 -1.02 -8.66
N VAL A 194 -3.40 -1.79 -7.64
CA VAL A 194 -3.45 -1.38 -6.24
C VAL A 194 -2.01 -1.26 -5.75
N GLY A 195 -1.49 -0.04 -5.74
CA GLY A 195 -0.18 0.31 -5.22
C GLY A 195 -0.29 1.10 -3.93
N HIS A 196 0.83 1.25 -3.19
CA HIS A 196 0.91 2.15 -2.03
C HIS A 196 1.65 3.43 -2.38
N HIS A 197 2.84 3.35 -2.96
CA HIS A 197 3.54 4.55 -3.43
C HIS A 197 2.90 5.07 -4.73
N SER A 198 3.05 6.38 -4.95
CA SER A 198 2.43 7.01 -6.12
C SER A 198 3.11 6.62 -7.43
N PRO A 199 2.34 6.29 -8.49
CA PRO A 199 2.90 5.98 -9.81
C PRO A 199 3.34 7.22 -10.60
N SER A 200 2.93 8.43 -10.18
CA SER A 200 3.13 9.65 -10.95
C SER A 200 3.43 10.86 -10.08
N ARG A 201 4.24 11.77 -10.60
CA ARG A 201 4.51 13.09 -10.01
C ARG A 201 3.28 14.00 -9.97
N LEU A 202 2.21 13.68 -10.69
CA LEU A 202 0.93 14.39 -10.59
C LEU A 202 0.30 14.25 -9.20
N SER A 203 0.67 13.23 -8.42
CA SER A 203 0.31 13.08 -7.00
C SER A 203 1.29 13.80 -6.05
N THR A 204 1.99 14.83 -6.52
CA THR A 204 2.82 15.66 -5.66
C THR A 204 2.08 16.95 -5.32
N HIS A 205 1.81 17.19 -4.03
CA HIS A 205 1.18 18.43 -3.60
C HIS A 205 2.03 19.66 -4.04
N PRO A 206 1.44 20.74 -4.55
CA PRO A 206 2.16 21.90 -5.10
C PRO A 206 3.23 22.49 -4.17
N ARG A 207 3.05 22.43 -2.84
CA ARG A 207 4.04 22.88 -1.84
C ARG A 207 5.37 22.11 -1.88
N TYR A 208 5.37 20.88 -2.43
CA TYR A 208 6.53 19.99 -2.48
C TYR A 208 7.10 19.80 -3.88
N LYS A 209 6.53 20.48 -4.90
CA LYS A 209 6.91 20.31 -6.31
C LYS A 209 8.42 20.47 -6.59
N ASP A 210 9.08 21.35 -5.84
CA ASP A 210 10.49 21.66 -6.02
C ASP A 210 11.44 20.79 -5.15
N GLN A 211 10.88 19.85 -4.37
CA GLN A 211 11.65 18.94 -3.51
C GLN A 211 12.04 17.67 -4.26
N PHE A 212 12.88 17.80 -5.30
CA PHE A 212 13.23 16.70 -6.21
C PHE A 212 13.64 15.40 -5.47
N VAL A 213 14.56 15.50 -4.51
CA VAL A 213 15.07 14.34 -3.77
C VAL A 213 13.95 13.65 -2.99
N MET A 214 13.21 14.42 -2.15
CA MET A 214 12.12 13.86 -1.34
C MET A 214 11.04 13.21 -2.20
N ASN A 215 10.65 13.89 -3.29
CA ASN A 215 9.65 13.33 -4.20
C ASN A 215 10.07 11.97 -4.78
N GLY A 216 11.37 11.68 -4.86
CA GLY A 216 11.90 10.38 -5.26
C GLY A 216 11.59 9.24 -4.31
N GLY A 217 11.32 9.52 -3.02
CA GLY A 217 10.86 8.53 -2.05
C GLY A 217 9.33 8.34 -2.03
N TYR A 218 8.58 9.28 -2.66
CA TYR A 218 7.11 9.28 -2.64
C TYR A 218 6.46 8.81 -3.94
N SER A 219 7.09 9.06 -5.08
CA SER A 219 6.49 8.78 -6.38
C SER A 219 7.52 8.43 -7.44
N SER A 220 7.12 7.58 -8.37
CA SER A 220 7.82 7.28 -9.61
C SER A 220 7.27 8.08 -10.79
N GLN A 221 7.79 7.84 -11.99
CA GLN A 221 7.32 8.47 -13.22
C GLN A 221 6.86 7.37 -14.19
N LEU A 222 5.69 6.78 -13.89
CA LEU A 222 5.10 5.71 -14.69
C LEU A 222 4.02 6.21 -15.68
N ASP A 223 3.99 7.51 -15.97
CA ASP A 223 2.98 8.12 -16.83
C ASP A 223 2.97 7.47 -18.23
N ASP A 224 4.14 7.34 -18.86
CA ASP A 224 4.26 6.68 -20.17
C ASP A 224 3.90 5.21 -20.09
N PHE A 225 4.31 4.51 -19.02
CA PHE A 225 3.91 3.13 -18.80
C PHE A 225 2.38 2.97 -18.72
N ILE A 226 1.69 3.87 -18.02
CA ILE A 226 0.23 3.86 -17.90
C ILE A 226 -0.42 4.14 -19.27
N LEU A 227 0.11 5.09 -20.03
CA LEU A 227 -0.38 5.41 -21.38
C LEU A 227 -0.25 4.23 -22.35
N ASP A 228 0.83 3.47 -22.24
CA ASP A 228 1.10 2.30 -23.09
C ASP A 228 0.22 1.08 -22.72
N HIS A 229 -0.47 1.11 -21.57
CA HIS A 229 -1.31 0.00 -21.08
C HIS A 229 -2.77 0.45 -20.84
N PRO A 230 -3.53 0.82 -21.87
CA PRO A 230 -4.88 1.37 -21.75
C PRO A 230 -5.92 0.41 -21.17
N GLN A 231 -5.61 -0.88 -21.01
CA GLN A 231 -6.41 -1.87 -20.29
C GLN A 231 -6.38 -1.67 -18.76
N ILE A 232 -5.41 -0.93 -18.21
CA ILE A 232 -5.44 -0.47 -16.82
C ILE A 232 -6.45 0.68 -16.74
N LYS A 233 -7.56 0.47 -16.02
CA LYS A 233 -8.64 1.44 -15.91
C LYS A 233 -8.57 2.29 -14.66
N LEU A 234 -8.01 1.72 -13.59
CA LEU A 234 -7.84 2.38 -12.31
C LEU A 234 -6.47 2.05 -11.74
N TRP A 235 -5.82 3.04 -11.17
CA TRP A 235 -4.63 2.89 -10.34
C TRP A 235 -4.87 3.57 -9.01
N THR A 236 -4.86 2.81 -7.92
CA THR A 236 -4.99 3.36 -6.58
C THR A 236 -3.63 3.44 -5.90
N HIS A 237 -3.44 4.45 -5.04
CA HIS A 237 -2.25 4.58 -4.23
C HIS A 237 -2.56 5.24 -2.88
N GLY A 238 -1.56 5.38 -2.01
CA GLY A 238 -1.55 6.08 -0.73
C GLY A 238 -0.29 6.92 -0.56
N HIS A 239 0.34 6.81 0.60
CA HIS A 239 1.67 7.33 0.97
C HIS A 239 1.83 8.84 1.01
N THR A 240 1.14 9.57 0.18
CA THR A 240 1.29 11.04 0.04
C THR A 240 0.54 11.83 1.11
N HIS A 241 -0.38 11.20 1.84
CA HIS A 241 -1.29 11.80 2.79
C HIS A 241 -2.08 13.00 2.22
N GLU A 242 -2.30 13.00 0.90
CA GLU A 242 -3.10 14.00 0.19
C GLU A 242 -4.09 13.30 -0.74
N ASP A 243 -5.24 13.93 -0.98
CA ASP A 243 -6.28 13.39 -1.87
C ASP A 243 -5.99 13.76 -3.32
N PHE A 244 -5.82 12.75 -4.16
CA PHE A 244 -5.64 12.94 -5.60
C PHE A 244 -6.65 12.13 -6.38
N ASP A 245 -7.10 12.70 -7.50
CA ASP A 245 -8.04 12.07 -8.43
C ASP A 245 -7.86 12.71 -9.81
N TYR A 246 -7.18 12.02 -10.73
CA TYR A 246 -6.86 12.53 -12.05
C TYR A 246 -6.76 11.41 -13.09
N GLN A 247 -6.62 11.78 -14.37
CA GLN A 247 -6.52 10.86 -15.49
C GLN A 247 -5.12 10.88 -16.11
N ILE A 248 -4.61 9.69 -16.45
CA ILE A 248 -3.49 9.48 -17.35
C ILE A 248 -4.01 8.62 -18.51
N GLY A 249 -4.25 9.21 -19.67
CA GLY A 249 -4.93 8.52 -20.75
C GLY A 249 -6.32 8.01 -20.33
N SER A 250 -6.56 6.70 -20.45
CA SER A 250 -7.81 6.05 -20.01
C SER A 250 -7.78 5.54 -18.57
N CYS A 251 -6.64 5.65 -17.89
CA CYS A 251 -6.48 5.21 -16.50
C CYS A 251 -6.81 6.34 -15.56
N ARG A 252 -7.73 6.13 -14.60
CA ARG A 252 -7.95 7.04 -13.48
C ARG A 252 -6.97 6.71 -12.35
N VAL A 253 -6.23 7.68 -11.87
CA VAL A 253 -5.31 7.53 -10.72
C VAL A 253 -5.94 8.20 -9.51
N VAL A 254 -6.10 7.45 -8.41
CA VAL A 254 -6.85 7.92 -7.23
C VAL A 254 -6.15 7.46 -5.95
N CYS A 255 -6.14 8.35 -4.95
CA CYS A 255 -5.85 7.95 -3.58
C CYS A 255 -6.87 8.53 -2.58
N ASN A 256 -6.95 7.91 -1.41
CA ASN A 256 -7.82 8.34 -0.33
C ASN A 256 -7.17 8.05 1.03
N PRO A 257 -6.01 8.66 1.32
CA PRO A 257 -5.33 8.45 2.58
C PRO A 257 -6.11 9.08 3.73
N ARG A 258 -6.16 8.41 4.89
CA ARG A 258 -6.67 9.03 6.12
C ARG A 258 -5.65 10.01 6.69
N GLY A 259 -4.40 9.58 6.80
CA GLY A 259 -3.35 10.31 7.49
C GLY A 259 -3.33 10.08 9.00
N TYR A 260 -2.37 10.72 9.68
CA TYR A 260 -2.16 10.55 11.12
C TYR A 260 -3.22 11.27 11.95
N ILE A 261 -4.09 10.51 12.62
CA ILE A 261 -5.07 11.09 13.56
C ILE A 261 -4.34 11.86 14.68
N ASN A 262 -4.87 13.01 15.06
CA ASN A 262 -4.32 13.98 16.02
C ASN A 262 -3.09 14.78 15.52
N TYR A 263 -2.60 14.52 14.31
CA TYR A 263 -1.44 15.23 13.74
C TYR A 263 -1.77 15.91 12.41
N GLU A 264 -2.75 15.39 11.66
CA GLU A 264 -3.14 15.91 10.36
C GLU A 264 -4.64 16.23 10.34
N GLU A 265 -5.00 17.48 10.02
CA GLU A 265 -6.39 17.95 9.94
C GLU A 265 -7.25 17.10 8.99
N ARG A 266 -6.62 16.53 7.96
CA ARG A 266 -7.25 15.62 7.02
C ARG A 266 -7.91 14.42 7.72
N ALA A 267 -7.27 13.86 8.73
CA ALA A 267 -7.75 12.66 9.41
C ALA A 267 -9.11 12.89 10.08
N ASP A 268 -9.40 14.12 10.54
CA ASP A 268 -10.67 14.48 11.21
C ASP A 268 -11.84 14.65 10.23
N THR A 269 -11.53 14.91 8.94
CA THR A 269 -12.53 15.16 7.89
C THR A 269 -12.61 14.05 6.86
N TRP A 270 -11.81 13.01 7.02
CA TRP A 270 -11.74 11.88 6.10
C TRP A 270 -13.09 11.19 5.91
N LYS A 271 -13.34 10.75 4.68
CA LYS A 271 -14.53 9.95 4.32
C LYS A 271 -14.13 8.84 3.36
N LEU A 272 -14.81 7.72 3.47
CA LEU A 272 -14.64 6.62 2.51
C LEU A 272 -14.97 7.08 1.09
N LYS A 273 -14.03 6.90 0.18
CA LYS A 273 -14.21 7.24 -1.26
C LYS A 273 -14.72 6.01 -2.00
N THR A 274 -15.71 6.22 -2.86
CA THR A 274 -16.26 5.17 -3.73
C THR A 274 -15.98 5.48 -5.19
N LEU A 275 -15.58 4.47 -5.94
CA LEU A 275 -15.19 4.52 -7.35
C LEU A 275 -15.98 3.49 -8.15
N GLU A 276 -16.10 3.70 -9.46
CA GLU A 276 -16.68 2.73 -10.41
C GLU A 276 -15.63 2.35 -11.48
N VAL A 277 -15.59 1.05 -11.84
CA VAL A 277 -14.70 0.48 -12.86
C VAL A 277 -15.51 -0.36 -13.84
#